data_e4f4f1126e4421f4144654cfb6d9c928
#
_entry.id   e4f4f1126e4421f4144654cfb6d9c928
#
_cell.length_a   1.000
_cell.length_b   1.000
_cell.length_c   1.000
_cell.angle_alpha   90.00
_cell.angle_beta   90.00
_cell.angle_gamma   90.00
#
_symmetry.space_group_name_H-M   'P 1'
#
loop_
_entity.id
_entity.type
_entity.pdbx_description
1 polymer ?
#
loop_
_entity_poly.entity_id
_entity_poly.type
_entity_poly.pdbx_seq_one_letter_code
_entity_poly.pdbx_strand_id
1 'polypeptide(L)'
;VELDEPELACLKCHDKDGLKMKTQKGEVLPLSISTKAFVESMHNKTSCEDCHDDLDEKNHGKVPSSVSSKRDFKKKKRKSCESGHKENVALFKDTVHAKMIKGGSEKAATCSDCHNSHTVKSVKIVAPIDQVPCARCHEDIFKAYVKDVHGLERIAKGKESPTCNTCHSSHEIKAASFGDALKDSCMKCHKDAAPSHEKWLPNSALHFESVSCPVCHAPDAQRRVNLRMVDSVGGKQLIEQHGVPKFERLIKTADGKEVGLDEKELRSFLKEFNLENAGPKAILSGRLEVRSGVQAHQLSEKSKAIKDC
;
A
#
# COMPACT_ATOMS: atom_id res chain seq x y z
N VAL A 1 2.28 -24.67 23.69
CA VAL A 1 3.35 -23.78 24.13
C VAL A 1 2.97 -23.33 25.55
N GLU A 2 3.78 -23.66 26.54
CA GLU A 2 3.66 -23.08 27.88
C GLU A 2 4.27 -21.68 27.82
N LEU A 3 3.61 -20.71 28.43
CA LEU A 3 4.11 -19.35 28.61
C LEU A 3 4.97 -19.31 29.86
N ASP A 4 5.97 -18.46 29.84
CA ASP A 4 6.84 -18.26 31.00
C ASP A 4 6.15 -17.42 32.09
N GLU A 5 6.68 -17.45 33.31
CA GLU A 5 6.10 -16.76 34.48
C GLU A 5 5.84 -15.26 34.24
N PRO A 6 6.75 -14.48 33.62
CA PRO A 6 6.54 -13.04 33.39
C PRO A 6 5.33 -12.76 32.50
N GLU A 7 5.16 -13.53 31.39
CA GLU A 7 4.03 -13.37 30.45
C GLU A 7 2.71 -13.70 31.15
N LEU A 8 2.68 -14.76 31.95
CA LEU A 8 1.52 -15.14 32.75
C LEU A 8 1.14 -14.05 33.75
N ALA A 9 2.09 -13.37 34.36
CA ALA A 9 1.83 -12.25 35.26
C ALA A 9 1.12 -11.09 34.56
N CYS A 10 1.58 -10.70 33.36
CA CYS A 10 0.93 -9.67 32.54
C CYS A 10 -0.49 -10.07 32.13
N LEU A 11 -0.66 -11.30 31.67
CA LEU A 11 -1.95 -11.81 31.16
C LEU A 11 -3.00 -12.00 32.26
N LYS A 12 -2.62 -12.18 33.54
CA LYS A 12 -3.59 -12.17 34.67
C LYS A 12 -4.51 -10.95 34.66
N CYS A 13 -4.01 -9.81 34.18
CA CYS A 13 -4.78 -8.59 34.04
C CYS A 13 -5.24 -8.35 32.61
N HIS A 14 -4.35 -8.57 31.62
CA HIS A 14 -4.59 -8.21 30.23
C HIS A 14 -5.49 -9.20 29.47
N ASP A 15 -5.73 -10.43 29.97
CA ASP A 15 -6.71 -11.36 29.38
C ASP A 15 -8.17 -11.05 29.78
N LYS A 16 -8.38 -9.99 30.58
CA LYS A 16 -9.73 -9.60 30.98
C LYS A 16 -10.40 -8.79 29.86
N ASP A 17 -11.60 -9.20 29.49
CA ASP A 17 -12.39 -8.48 28.50
C ASP A 17 -12.72 -7.05 28.94
N GLY A 18 -12.68 -6.16 27.98
CA GLY A 18 -13.05 -4.76 28.19
C GLY A 18 -12.00 -3.91 28.92
N LEU A 19 -10.82 -4.46 29.21
CA LEU A 19 -9.71 -3.65 29.77
C LEU A 19 -9.33 -2.55 28.77
N LYS A 20 -9.33 -1.30 29.25
CA LYS A 20 -9.10 -0.13 28.39
C LYS A 20 -8.52 1.03 29.19
N MET A 21 -7.82 1.91 28.52
CA MET A 21 -7.38 3.18 29.06
C MET A 21 -7.82 4.34 28.18
N LYS A 22 -7.86 5.55 28.74
CA LYS A 22 -8.03 6.78 27.97
C LYS A 22 -6.68 7.47 27.77
N THR A 23 -6.40 7.89 26.55
CA THR A 23 -5.27 8.76 26.25
C THR A 23 -5.53 10.18 26.77
N GLN A 24 -4.49 11.04 26.78
CA GLN A 24 -4.66 12.44 27.16
C GLN A 24 -5.66 13.19 26.27
N LYS A 25 -5.77 12.80 24.99
CA LYS A 25 -6.78 13.33 24.04
C LYS A 25 -8.16 12.69 24.19
N GLY A 26 -8.36 11.85 25.21
CA GLY A 26 -9.66 11.20 25.49
C GLY A 26 -9.99 9.99 24.61
N GLU A 27 -9.07 9.56 23.73
CA GLU A 27 -9.27 8.39 22.88
C GLU A 27 -9.17 7.10 23.74
N VAL A 28 -10.03 6.13 23.46
CA VAL A 28 -10.03 4.84 24.17
C VAL A 28 -9.04 3.89 23.51
N LEU A 29 -8.03 3.45 24.25
CA LEU A 29 -7.08 2.43 23.84
C LEU A 29 -7.46 1.09 24.49
N PRO A 30 -7.80 0.05 23.70
CA PRO A 30 -8.05 -1.28 24.25
C PRO A 30 -6.74 -1.90 24.75
N LEU A 31 -6.78 -2.55 25.89
CA LEU A 31 -5.63 -3.19 26.53
C LEU A 31 -5.82 -4.70 26.71
N SER A 32 -6.99 -5.23 26.37
CA SER A 32 -7.27 -6.67 26.45
C SER A 32 -6.49 -7.44 25.40
N ILE A 33 -5.87 -8.55 25.81
CA ILE A 33 -5.10 -9.47 24.97
C ILE A 33 -5.61 -10.87 25.25
N SER A 34 -6.15 -11.56 24.25
CA SER A 34 -6.54 -12.96 24.40
C SER A 34 -5.31 -13.84 24.56
N THR A 35 -5.15 -14.49 25.72
CA THR A 35 -4.08 -15.45 25.99
C THR A 35 -4.04 -16.54 24.92
N LYS A 36 -5.19 -17.11 24.55
CA LYS A 36 -5.29 -18.11 23.50
C LYS A 36 -4.73 -17.60 22.17
N ALA A 37 -5.12 -16.40 21.74
CA ALA A 37 -4.67 -15.83 20.48
C ALA A 37 -3.17 -15.47 20.51
N PHE A 38 -2.64 -15.05 21.66
CA PHE A 38 -1.22 -14.79 21.85
C PHE A 38 -0.39 -16.07 21.77
N VAL A 39 -0.78 -17.14 22.46
CA VAL A 39 -0.11 -18.45 22.40
C VAL A 39 -0.05 -19.00 20.97
N GLU A 40 -1.08 -18.74 20.16
CA GLU A 40 -1.12 -19.13 18.75
C GLU A 40 -0.35 -18.15 17.81
N SER A 41 0.14 -17.03 18.33
CA SER A 41 0.84 -16.03 17.52
C SER A 41 2.28 -16.41 17.22
N MET A 42 2.89 -15.73 16.24
CA MET A 42 4.32 -15.89 15.93
C MET A 42 5.24 -15.30 17.01
N HIS A 43 4.69 -14.45 17.91
CA HIS A 43 5.44 -13.82 19.00
C HIS A 43 5.24 -14.52 20.35
N ASN A 44 4.68 -15.70 20.38
CA ASN A 44 4.39 -16.44 21.60
C ASN A 44 5.62 -16.84 22.46
N LYS A 45 6.81 -16.64 21.90
CA LYS A 45 8.11 -16.87 22.58
C LYS A 45 8.88 -15.55 22.82
N THR A 46 8.27 -14.42 22.53
CA THR A 46 8.87 -13.09 22.73
C THR A 46 8.33 -12.53 24.04
N SER A 47 9.21 -12.09 24.92
CA SER A 47 8.79 -11.49 26.19
C SER A 47 7.96 -10.23 25.96
N CYS A 48 6.98 -10.00 26.83
CA CYS A 48 6.18 -8.78 26.81
C CYS A 48 7.09 -7.53 26.93
N GLU A 49 8.13 -7.60 27.76
CA GLU A 49 9.08 -6.51 27.98
C GLU A 49 9.97 -6.21 26.79
N ASP A 50 10.24 -7.18 25.91
CA ASP A 50 11.01 -6.94 24.67
C ASP A 50 10.33 -5.90 23.74
N CYS A 51 8.99 -5.81 23.82
CA CYS A 51 8.21 -4.85 23.06
C CYS A 51 7.69 -3.70 23.91
N HIS A 52 7.55 -3.89 25.21
CA HIS A 52 7.02 -2.95 26.18
C HIS A 52 8.09 -2.51 27.19
N ASP A 53 9.28 -2.18 26.69
CA ASP A 53 10.48 -1.76 27.46
C ASP A 53 10.29 -0.47 28.29
N ASP A 54 9.24 0.28 28.01
CA ASP A 54 8.85 1.52 28.70
C ASP A 54 7.85 1.30 29.85
N LEU A 55 7.50 0.05 30.15
CA LEU A 55 6.58 -0.30 31.23
C LEU A 55 7.31 -0.85 32.43
N ASP A 56 6.97 -0.30 33.60
CA ASP A 56 7.39 -0.82 34.90
C ASP A 56 6.22 -1.65 35.48
N GLU A 57 6.45 -2.95 35.68
CA GLU A 57 5.44 -3.89 36.19
C GLU A 57 4.81 -3.41 37.50
N LYS A 58 5.59 -2.75 38.37
CA LYS A 58 5.12 -2.30 39.68
C LYS A 58 4.25 -1.03 39.62
N ASN A 59 4.48 -0.18 38.63
CA ASN A 59 3.90 1.17 38.59
C ASN A 59 2.93 1.41 37.43
N HIS A 60 2.98 0.59 36.36
CA HIS A 60 2.02 0.78 35.28
C HIS A 60 0.57 0.55 35.78
N GLY A 61 -0.35 1.34 35.27
CA GLY A 61 -1.74 1.32 35.75
C GLY A 61 -2.01 2.16 37.00
N LYS A 62 -0.98 2.58 37.74
CA LYS A 62 -1.09 3.48 38.92
C LYS A 62 -0.88 4.94 38.56
N VAL A 63 -0.17 5.21 37.48
CA VAL A 63 0.13 6.56 37.00
C VAL A 63 -0.83 6.93 35.87
N PRO A 64 -1.32 8.17 35.81
CA PRO A 64 -2.09 8.64 34.65
C PRO A 64 -1.31 8.39 33.36
N SER A 65 -2.01 7.96 32.32
CA SER A 65 -1.39 7.64 31.04
C SER A 65 -0.53 8.77 30.52
N SER A 66 0.73 8.49 30.23
CA SER A 66 1.62 9.40 29.48
C SER A 66 1.36 9.38 27.97
N VAL A 67 0.43 8.55 27.51
CA VAL A 67 0.10 8.39 26.10
C VAL A 67 -0.78 9.54 25.65
N SER A 68 -0.26 10.41 24.79
CA SER A 68 -1.00 11.59 24.32
C SER A 68 -2.15 11.21 23.39
N SER A 69 -1.93 10.31 22.44
CA SER A 69 -2.91 9.81 21.48
C SER A 69 -2.64 8.36 21.07
N LYS A 70 -3.63 7.70 20.46
CA LYS A 70 -3.43 6.38 19.84
C LYS A 70 -2.31 6.42 18.80
N ARG A 71 -2.22 7.51 18.06
CA ARG A 71 -1.21 7.69 17.03
C ARG A 71 0.19 7.75 17.62
N ASP A 72 0.39 8.50 18.69
CA ASP A 72 1.68 8.59 19.37
C ASP A 72 2.08 7.26 19.99
N PHE A 73 1.14 6.51 20.55
CA PHE A 73 1.37 5.16 21.02
C PHE A 73 1.90 4.25 19.91
N LYS A 74 1.23 4.23 18.75
CA LYS A 74 1.67 3.44 17.59
C LYS A 74 3.04 3.86 17.06
N LYS A 75 3.34 5.16 17.05
CA LYS A 75 4.66 5.69 16.65
C LYS A 75 5.76 5.24 17.62
N LYS A 76 5.50 5.28 18.92
CA LYS A 76 6.44 4.80 19.94
C LYS A 76 6.75 3.31 19.77
N LYS A 77 5.71 2.48 19.66
CA LYS A 77 5.86 1.03 19.53
C LYS A 77 6.46 0.57 18.20
N ARG A 78 6.55 1.44 17.20
CA ARG A 78 7.27 1.15 15.96
C ARG A 78 8.73 0.77 16.18
N LYS A 79 9.41 1.36 17.18
CA LYS A 79 10.81 1.06 17.49
C LYS A 79 11.03 -0.41 17.87
N SER A 80 10.10 -0.99 18.63
CA SER A 80 10.15 -2.41 18.99
C SER A 80 10.02 -3.31 17.74
N CYS A 81 9.19 -2.94 16.76
CA CYS A 81 9.12 -3.66 15.49
C CYS A 81 10.44 -3.55 14.69
N GLU A 82 11.10 -2.37 14.74
CA GLU A 82 12.33 -2.12 13.98
C GLU A 82 13.50 -2.99 14.45
N SER A 83 13.55 -3.35 15.73
CA SER A 83 14.61 -4.20 16.31
C SER A 83 14.56 -5.63 15.76
N GLY A 84 13.36 -6.21 15.63
CA GLY A 84 13.15 -7.58 15.18
C GLY A 84 12.94 -7.74 13.65
N HIS A 85 12.47 -6.69 12.95
CA HIS A 85 12.03 -6.75 11.55
C HIS A 85 12.75 -5.75 10.65
N LYS A 86 14.08 -5.66 10.74
CA LYS A 86 14.92 -4.66 10.04
C LYS A 86 14.70 -4.62 8.54
N GLU A 87 14.59 -5.79 7.90
CA GLU A 87 14.39 -5.90 6.45
C GLU A 87 13.02 -5.32 6.03
N ASN A 88 11.94 -5.73 6.71
CA ASN A 88 10.60 -5.23 6.42
C ASN A 88 10.47 -3.72 6.65
N VAL A 89 11.16 -3.21 7.67
CA VAL A 89 11.22 -1.77 7.95
C VAL A 89 11.98 -1.02 6.87
N ALA A 90 13.08 -1.59 6.35
CA ALA A 90 13.83 -1.00 5.24
C ALA A 90 12.93 -0.88 3.99
N LEU A 91 12.23 -1.94 3.62
CA LEU A 91 11.28 -1.94 2.50
C LEU A 91 10.14 -0.95 2.71
N PHE A 92 9.60 -0.87 3.95
CA PHE A 92 8.48 0.03 4.27
C PHE A 92 8.85 1.51 4.14
N LYS A 93 10.12 1.91 4.36
CA LYS A 93 10.56 3.32 4.31
C LYS A 93 10.25 4.01 2.98
N ASP A 94 10.22 3.26 1.87
CA ASP A 94 9.98 3.80 0.53
C ASP A 94 8.52 3.74 0.08
N THR A 95 7.64 3.23 0.94
CA THR A 95 6.20 3.11 0.63
C THR A 95 5.48 4.46 0.65
N VAL A 96 4.32 4.50 -0.01
CA VAL A 96 3.42 5.67 0.06
C VAL A 96 2.98 5.96 1.50
N HIS A 97 2.74 4.93 2.30
CA HIS A 97 2.36 5.10 3.71
C HIS A 97 3.48 5.75 4.52
N ALA A 98 4.73 5.30 4.35
CA ALA A 98 5.88 5.89 5.04
C ALA A 98 6.12 7.35 4.62
N LYS A 99 5.99 7.66 3.33
CA LYS A 99 6.09 9.03 2.80
C LYS A 99 5.00 9.93 3.40
N MET A 100 3.76 9.45 3.49
CA MET A 100 2.67 10.18 4.13
C MET A 100 2.91 10.40 5.64
N ILE A 101 3.46 9.39 6.35
CA ILE A 101 3.83 9.54 7.77
C ILE A 101 4.90 10.61 7.93
N LYS A 102 5.93 10.59 7.09
CA LYS A 102 7.00 11.60 7.08
C LYS A 102 6.47 13.00 6.79
N GLY A 103 5.48 13.11 5.90
CA GLY A 103 4.75 14.35 5.60
C GLY A 103 3.75 14.79 6.67
N GLY A 104 3.69 14.13 7.84
CA GLY A 104 2.84 14.53 8.96
C GLY A 104 1.40 13.98 8.90
N SER A 105 1.05 13.14 7.94
CA SER A 105 -0.30 12.57 7.86
C SER A 105 -0.64 11.73 9.08
N GLU A 106 -1.73 12.06 9.72
CA GLU A 106 -2.30 11.31 10.84
C GLU A 106 -3.07 10.06 10.39
N LYS A 107 -3.47 10.00 9.11
CA LYS A 107 -4.27 8.92 8.53
C LYS A 107 -3.43 7.80 7.89
N ALA A 108 -2.14 8.01 7.68
CA ALA A 108 -1.30 7.02 7.03
C ALA A 108 -1.08 5.78 7.91
N ALA A 109 -1.15 4.59 7.30
CA ALA A 109 -1.00 3.32 8.02
C ALA A 109 0.40 3.13 8.60
N THR A 110 0.46 2.63 9.84
CA THR A 110 1.67 2.16 10.53
C THR A 110 1.69 0.63 10.55
N CYS A 111 2.77 0.03 11.06
CA CYS A 111 2.88 -1.42 11.17
C CYS A 111 1.67 -2.05 11.89
N SER A 112 1.28 -1.46 13.02
CA SER A 112 0.16 -1.95 13.85
C SER A 112 -1.24 -1.67 13.29
N ASP A 113 -1.36 -0.93 12.19
CA ASP A 113 -2.64 -0.78 11.48
C ASP A 113 -2.93 -1.98 10.59
N CYS A 114 -1.87 -2.67 10.13
CA CYS A 114 -1.98 -3.89 9.34
C CYS A 114 -1.78 -5.15 10.17
N HIS A 115 -0.85 -5.11 11.14
CA HIS A 115 -0.49 -6.24 11.97
C HIS A 115 -0.94 -6.03 13.42
N ASN A 116 -1.60 -7.03 14.00
CA ASN A 116 -1.77 -7.09 15.44
C ASN A 116 -0.64 -7.97 16.01
N SER A 117 0.33 -7.36 16.69
CA SER A 117 1.52 -8.06 17.19
C SER A 117 1.20 -9.19 18.16
N HIS A 118 0.10 -9.08 18.91
CA HIS A 118 -0.33 -10.13 19.85
C HIS A 118 -1.05 -11.31 19.21
N THR A 119 -1.47 -11.18 17.93
CA THR A 119 -2.24 -12.23 17.25
C THR A 119 -1.73 -12.54 15.85
N VAL A 120 -0.55 -12.02 15.48
CA VAL A 120 0.03 -12.20 14.14
C VAL A 120 0.32 -13.68 13.90
N LYS A 121 -0.16 -14.21 12.78
CA LYS A 121 0.02 -15.60 12.38
C LYS A 121 1.08 -15.74 11.29
N SER A 122 1.60 -16.94 11.11
CA SER A 122 2.54 -17.27 10.05
C SER A 122 2.00 -16.83 8.68
N VAL A 123 2.89 -16.34 7.80
CA VAL A 123 2.59 -16.03 6.39
C VAL A 123 2.02 -17.22 5.61
N LYS A 124 2.21 -18.45 6.11
CA LYS A 124 1.63 -19.66 5.53
C LYS A 124 0.13 -19.77 5.78
N ILE A 125 -0.39 -19.03 6.75
CA ILE A 125 -1.82 -19.01 7.06
C ILE A 125 -2.45 -17.87 6.27
N VAL A 126 -3.25 -18.23 5.28
CA VAL A 126 -3.96 -17.27 4.44
C VAL A 126 -5.21 -16.80 5.18
N ALA A 127 -5.25 -15.49 5.48
CA ALA A 127 -6.42 -14.90 6.11
C ALA A 127 -7.64 -14.97 5.17
N PRO A 128 -8.84 -15.18 5.71
CA PRO A 128 -10.09 -14.99 4.98
C PRO A 128 -10.17 -13.59 4.36
N ILE A 129 -10.94 -13.49 3.27
CA ILE A 129 -11.03 -12.24 2.50
C ILE A 129 -11.54 -11.05 3.34
N ASP A 130 -12.43 -11.30 4.27
CA ASP A 130 -13.01 -10.32 5.19
C ASP A 130 -12.03 -9.83 6.27
N GLN A 131 -10.89 -10.50 6.45
CA GLN A 131 -9.83 -10.15 7.39
C GLN A 131 -8.66 -9.42 6.75
N VAL A 132 -8.76 -9.04 5.48
CA VAL A 132 -7.71 -8.27 4.79
C VAL A 132 -7.58 -6.88 5.42
N PRO A 133 -6.43 -6.54 6.03
CA PRO A 133 -6.30 -5.29 6.79
C PRO A 133 -6.41 -4.02 5.93
N CYS A 134 -6.13 -4.12 4.64
CA CYS A 134 -6.25 -3.00 3.69
C CYS A 134 -7.67 -2.43 3.62
N ALA A 135 -8.68 -3.30 3.76
CA ALA A 135 -10.09 -2.94 3.69
C ALA A 135 -10.52 -1.91 4.76
N ARG A 136 -9.79 -1.84 5.89
CA ARG A 136 -10.12 -0.90 6.99
C ARG A 136 -10.01 0.57 6.59
N CYS A 137 -9.14 0.88 5.62
CA CYS A 137 -8.92 2.24 5.14
C CYS A 137 -9.26 2.41 3.66
N HIS A 138 -9.14 1.32 2.88
CA HIS A 138 -9.42 1.29 1.44
C HIS A 138 -10.75 0.56 1.16
N GLU A 139 -11.80 0.93 1.88
CA GLU A 139 -13.10 0.25 1.85
C GLU A 139 -13.72 0.23 0.46
N ASP A 140 -13.72 1.36 -0.26
CA ASP A 140 -14.31 1.45 -1.59
C ASP A 140 -13.55 0.62 -2.63
N ILE A 141 -12.22 0.58 -2.52
CA ILE A 141 -11.37 -0.29 -3.36
C ILE A 141 -11.66 -1.75 -3.04
N PHE A 142 -11.78 -2.09 -1.76
CA PHE A 142 -12.11 -3.45 -1.34
C PHE A 142 -13.49 -3.90 -1.85
N LYS A 143 -14.51 -3.02 -1.75
CA LYS A 143 -15.85 -3.28 -2.31
C LYS A 143 -15.84 -3.49 -3.82
N ALA A 144 -14.98 -2.81 -4.54
CA ALA A 144 -14.79 -3.03 -5.98
C ALA A 144 -14.11 -4.36 -6.24
N TYR A 145 -13.00 -4.64 -5.53
CA TYR A 145 -12.23 -5.87 -5.66
C TYR A 145 -13.06 -7.15 -5.39
N VAL A 146 -13.90 -7.18 -4.36
CA VAL A 146 -14.71 -8.39 -4.07
C VAL A 146 -15.76 -8.70 -5.14
N LYS A 147 -16.00 -7.77 -6.04
CA LYS A 147 -16.91 -7.91 -7.18
C LYS A 147 -16.20 -8.14 -8.50
N ASP A 148 -14.88 -7.99 -8.54
CA ASP A 148 -14.09 -8.26 -9.72
C ASP A 148 -13.78 -9.76 -9.88
N VAL A 149 -13.20 -10.13 -11.02
CA VAL A 149 -12.89 -11.54 -11.33
C VAL A 149 -11.99 -12.20 -10.29
N HIS A 150 -10.99 -11.48 -9.76
CA HIS A 150 -10.06 -12.02 -8.78
C HIS A 150 -10.72 -12.16 -7.40
N GLY A 151 -11.51 -11.18 -7.00
CA GLY A 151 -12.23 -11.19 -5.74
C GLY A 151 -13.32 -12.27 -5.71
N LEU A 152 -14.08 -12.43 -6.79
CA LEU A 152 -15.06 -13.51 -6.94
C LEU A 152 -14.39 -14.88 -6.87
N GLU A 153 -13.29 -15.08 -7.58
CA GLU A 153 -12.50 -16.30 -7.51
C GLU A 153 -11.94 -16.55 -6.11
N ARG A 154 -11.47 -15.49 -5.42
CA ARG A 154 -10.99 -15.59 -4.04
C ARG A 154 -12.08 -16.07 -3.09
N ILE A 155 -13.31 -15.59 -3.25
CA ILE A 155 -14.46 -16.04 -2.47
C ILE A 155 -14.79 -17.51 -2.79
N ALA A 156 -14.73 -17.90 -4.05
CA ALA A 156 -15.08 -19.25 -4.50
C ALA A 156 -13.98 -20.28 -4.22
N LYS A 157 -12.72 -19.96 -4.48
CA LYS A 157 -11.57 -20.89 -4.44
C LYS A 157 -10.61 -20.66 -3.26
N GLY A 158 -10.82 -19.64 -2.44
CA GLY A 158 -10.00 -19.35 -1.28
C GLY A 158 -8.58 -18.89 -1.66
N LYS A 159 -7.54 -19.56 -1.16
CA LYS A 159 -6.14 -19.13 -1.22
C LYS A 159 -5.50 -19.13 -2.61
N GLU A 160 -6.10 -19.75 -3.61
CA GLU A 160 -5.53 -19.89 -4.96
C GLU A 160 -5.64 -18.59 -5.78
N SER A 161 -6.54 -17.70 -5.41
CA SER A 161 -6.72 -16.41 -6.10
C SER A 161 -5.97 -15.27 -5.41
N PRO A 162 -5.48 -14.28 -6.17
CA PRO A 162 -4.68 -13.19 -5.64
C PRO A 162 -5.48 -12.30 -4.67
N THR A 163 -4.76 -11.72 -3.70
CA THR A 163 -5.28 -10.67 -2.81
C THR A 163 -4.52 -9.37 -3.02
N CYS A 164 -4.85 -8.34 -2.24
CA CYS A 164 -4.22 -7.02 -2.37
C CYS A 164 -2.68 -7.09 -2.38
N ASN A 165 -2.09 -7.85 -1.46
CA ASN A 165 -0.64 -7.98 -1.31
C ASN A 165 0.03 -8.80 -2.43
N THR A 166 -0.72 -9.57 -3.19
CA THR A 166 -0.19 -10.31 -4.34
C THR A 166 0.22 -9.37 -5.47
N CYS A 167 -0.56 -8.30 -5.67
CA CYS A 167 -0.29 -7.28 -6.68
C CYS A 167 0.50 -6.09 -6.14
N HIS A 168 0.28 -5.72 -4.87
CA HIS A 168 0.79 -4.47 -4.29
C HIS A 168 2.00 -4.61 -3.36
N SER A 169 2.49 -5.82 -3.07
CA SER A 169 3.65 -6.06 -2.19
C SER A 169 3.60 -5.25 -0.88
N SER A 170 3.03 -5.81 0.18
CA SER A 170 2.62 -5.09 1.40
C SER A 170 3.66 -4.14 2.01
N HIS A 171 4.95 -4.47 1.93
CA HIS A 171 6.04 -3.66 2.48
C HIS A 171 6.76 -2.79 1.44
N GLU A 172 6.32 -2.81 0.17
CA GLU A 172 6.91 -2.03 -0.93
C GLU A 172 5.85 -1.28 -1.74
N ILE A 173 4.70 -0.97 -1.11
CA ILE A 173 3.58 -0.31 -1.79
C ILE A 173 4.02 1.05 -2.33
N LYS A 174 4.03 1.17 -3.65
CA LYS A 174 4.29 2.43 -4.37
C LYS A 174 2.99 3.02 -4.90
N ALA A 175 3.00 4.30 -5.20
CA ALA A 175 1.86 4.92 -5.87
C ALA A 175 1.59 4.23 -7.22
N ALA A 176 0.33 4.05 -7.58
CA ALA A 176 -0.07 3.35 -8.81
C ALA A 176 0.44 4.01 -10.11
N SER A 177 0.79 5.30 -10.03
CA SER A 177 1.39 6.06 -11.13
C SER A 177 2.88 5.76 -11.36
N PHE A 178 3.51 4.93 -10.54
CA PHE A 178 4.93 4.64 -10.64
C PHE A 178 5.22 3.41 -11.49
N GLY A 179 5.91 3.64 -12.62
CA GLY A 179 6.57 2.63 -13.42
C GLY A 179 5.66 1.55 -14.05
N ASP A 180 6.28 0.47 -14.49
CA ASP A 180 5.62 -0.71 -15.08
C ASP A 180 5.22 -1.78 -14.04
N ALA A 181 5.36 -1.46 -12.76
CA ALA A 181 5.14 -2.41 -11.66
C ALA A 181 3.76 -3.11 -11.70
N LEU A 182 2.72 -2.42 -12.21
CA LEU A 182 1.40 -3.03 -12.37
C LEU A 182 1.40 -4.09 -13.47
N LYS A 183 1.98 -3.78 -14.65
CA LYS A 183 2.13 -4.73 -15.74
C LYS A 183 2.87 -5.98 -15.27
N ASP A 184 4.03 -5.77 -14.62
CA ASP A 184 4.85 -6.87 -14.11
C ASP A 184 4.10 -7.72 -13.09
N SER A 185 3.28 -7.11 -12.25
CA SER A 185 2.45 -7.83 -11.29
C SER A 185 1.41 -8.72 -11.97
N CYS A 186 0.74 -8.23 -13.04
CA CYS A 186 -0.19 -9.02 -13.82
C CYS A 186 0.52 -10.20 -14.52
N MET A 187 1.67 -9.92 -15.14
CA MET A 187 2.44 -10.91 -15.92
C MET A 187 3.05 -12.03 -15.07
N LYS A 188 3.16 -11.88 -13.77
CA LYS A 188 3.61 -12.97 -12.87
C LYS A 188 2.70 -14.20 -12.97
N CYS A 189 1.40 -13.99 -13.13
CA CYS A 189 0.40 -15.06 -13.24
C CYS A 189 -0.09 -15.24 -14.69
N HIS A 190 -0.31 -14.15 -15.43
CA HIS A 190 -0.79 -14.13 -16.81
C HIS A 190 0.38 -14.21 -17.81
N LYS A 191 1.17 -15.30 -17.75
CA LYS A 191 2.38 -15.48 -18.58
C LYS A 191 2.09 -15.50 -20.07
N ASP A 192 0.90 -15.98 -20.45
CA ASP A 192 0.49 -16.10 -21.85
C ASP A 192 -0.21 -14.82 -22.38
N ALA A 193 -0.28 -13.75 -21.57
CA ALA A 193 -0.96 -12.53 -21.97
C ALA A 193 -0.31 -11.91 -23.22
N ALA A 194 1.03 -11.73 -23.24
CA ALA A 194 1.70 -11.14 -24.40
C ALA A 194 1.46 -11.96 -25.68
N PRO A 195 1.81 -13.27 -25.75
CA PRO A 195 1.59 -14.04 -26.97
C PRO A 195 0.13 -14.18 -27.37
N SER A 196 -0.80 -14.10 -26.40
CA SER A 196 -2.23 -14.13 -26.72
C SER A 196 -2.70 -12.82 -27.38
N HIS A 197 -2.22 -11.67 -26.91
CA HIS A 197 -2.55 -10.36 -27.49
C HIS A 197 -1.89 -10.15 -28.85
N GLU A 198 -0.66 -10.63 -29.07
CA GLU A 198 0.04 -10.54 -30.35
C GLU A 198 -0.75 -11.14 -31.53
N LYS A 199 -1.59 -12.13 -31.27
CA LYS A 199 -2.39 -12.79 -32.30
C LYS A 199 -3.47 -11.89 -32.94
N TRP A 200 -3.90 -10.86 -32.24
CA TRP A 200 -5.04 -10.05 -32.67
C TRP A 200 -4.89 -8.54 -32.45
N LEU A 201 -3.97 -8.12 -31.56
CA LEU A 201 -3.76 -6.71 -31.23
C LEU A 201 -2.57 -6.16 -32.04
N PRO A 202 -2.82 -5.25 -32.99
CA PRO A 202 -1.73 -4.60 -33.73
C PRO A 202 -0.81 -3.83 -32.76
N ASN A 203 0.50 -3.89 -32.99
CA ASN A 203 1.49 -3.21 -32.14
C ASN A 203 1.35 -3.52 -30.65
N SER A 204 1.08 -4.78 -30.31
CA SER A 204 0.84 -5.22 -28.93
C SER A 204 1.94 -4.77 -27.96
N ALA A 205 3.21 -4.80 -28.37
CA ALA A 205 4.35 -4.33 -27.56
C ALA A 205 4.17 -2.88 -27.13
N LEU A 206 3.82 -1.98 -28.05
CA LEU A 206 3.57 -0.56 -27.75
C LEU A 206 2.34 -0.39 -26.84
N HIS A 207 1.30 -1.18 -27.02
CA HIS A 207 0.14 -1.18 -26.13
C HIS A 207 0.54 -1.56 -24.70
N PHE A 208 1.36 -2.59 -24.51
CA PHE A 208 1.85 -2.98 -23.19
C PHE A 208 2.70 -1.91 -22.50
N GLU A 209 3.35 -1.03 -23.27
CA GLU A 209 4.10 0.12 -22.72
C GLU A 209 3.22 1.32 -22.41
N SER A 210 2.26 1.62 -23.29
CA SER A 210 1.50 2.88 -23.29
C SER A 210 0.11 2.76 -22.67
N VAL A 211 -0.42 1.55 -22.47
CA VAL A 211 -1.76 1.29 -21.97
C VAL A 211 -1.72 0.33 -20.78
N SER A 212 -2.31 0.70 -19.65
CA SER A 212 -2.41 -0.20 -18.52
C SER A 212 -3.49 -1.26 -18.71
N CYS A 213 -3.25 -2.47 -18.21
CA CYS A 213 -4.16 -3.61 -18.37
C CYS A 213 -5.63 -3.30 -17.99
N PRO A 214 -5.90 -2.59 -16.88
CA PRO A 214 -7.28 -2.24 -16.51
C PRO A 214 -8.01 -1.34 -17.51
N VAL A 215 -7.31 -0.64 -18.40
CA VAL A 215 -7.94 0.20 -19.43
C VAL A 215 -8.86 -0.61 -20.33
N CYS A 216 -8.44 -1.83 -20.66
CA CYS A 216 -9.25 -2.77 -21.44
C CYS A 216 -10.03 -3.73 -20.56
N HIS A 217 -9.40 -4.22 -19.47
CA HIS A 217 -9.99 -5.25 -18.61
C HIS A 217 -10.91 -4.71 -17.50
N ALA A 218 -11.09 -3.40 -17.35
CA ALA A 218 -12.18 -2.77 -16.60
C ALA A 218 -13.06 -1.97 -17.58
N PRO A 219 -14.00 -2.62 -18.30
CA PRO A 219 -14.69 -2.05 -19.46
C PRO A 219 -15.47 -0.77 -19.15
N ASP A 220 -16.04 -0.65 -17.95
CA ASP A 220 -16.85 0.50 -17.54
C ASP A 220 -16.02 1.63 -16.89
N ALA A 221 -14.71 1.44 -16.79
CA ALA A 221 -13.85 2.43 -16.16
C ALA A 221 -13.63 3.65 -17.04
N GLN A 222 -13.64 4.82 -16.43
CA GLN A 222 -13.21 6.06 -17.10
C GLN A 222 -11.70 6.06 -17.27
N ARG A 223 -11.23 6.58 -18.39
CA ARG A 223 -9.83 6.60 -18.77
C ARG A 223 -9.26 8.00 -18.68
N ARG A 224 -7.94 8.06 -18.47
CA ARG A 224 -7.15 9.30 -18.54
C ARG A 224 -5.77 9.01 -19.11
N VAL A 225 -5.17 10.01 -19.73
CA VAL A 225 -3.74 9.97 -20.07
C VAL A 225 -2.95 10.52 -18.90
N ASN A 226 -2.02 9.73 -18.40
CA ASN A 226 -1.07 10.16 -17.38
C ASN A 226 0.26 10.51 -18.07
N LEU A 227 0.64 11.78 -18.01
CA LEU A 227 1.90 12.26 -18.57
C LEU A 227 3.04 11.98 -17.59
N ARG A 228 4.13 11.44 -18.14
CA ARG A 228 5.36 11.10 -17.41
C ARG A 228 6.54 11.75 -18.07
N MET A 229 7.46 12.27 -17.27
CA MET A 229 8.79 12.62 -17.73
C MET A 229 9.68 11.38 -17.67
N VAL A 230 10.23 11.01 -18.80
CA VAL A 230 11.14 9.87 -18.94
C VAL A 230 12.44 10.34 -19.60
N ASP A 231 13.53 9.65 -19.34
CA ASP A 231 14.75 9.87 -20.12
C ASP A 231 14.63 9.29 -21.54
N SER A 232 15.17 10.01 -22.52
CA SER A 232 15.02 9.65 -23.94
C SER A 232 15.84 8.42 -24.36
N VAL A 233 16.74 7.93 -23.52
CA VAL A 233 17.63 6.80 -23.83
C VAL A 233 17.15 5.53 -23.17
N GLY A 234 16.91 5.57 -21.86
CA GLY A 234 16.52 4.38 -21.09
C GLY A 234 15.01 4.26 -20.83
N GLY A 235 14.23 5.29 -21.19
CA GLY A 235 12.79 5.30 -20.93
C GLY A 235 12.40 5.33 -19.45
N LYS A 236 13.38 5.53 -18.56
CA LYS A 236 13.12 5.52 -17.11
C LYS A 236 12.44 6.80 -16.65
N GLN A 237 11.47 6.65 -15.77
CA GLN A 237 10.71 7.77 -15.27
C GLN A 237 11.55 8.66 -14.34
N LEU A 238 11.74 9.94 -14.69
CA LEU A 238 12.62 10.87 -13.98
C LEU A 238 12.05 11.31 -12.62
N ILE A 239 10.73 11.42 -12.49
CA ILE A 239 10.06 11.80 -11.23
C ILE A 239 10.36 10.81 -10.10
N GLU A 240 10.49 9.53 -10.40
CA GLU A 240 10.81 8.50 -9.40
C GLU A 240 12.18 8.70 -8.77
N GLN A 241 13.12 9.24 -9.53
CA GLN A 241 14.51 9.34 -9.13
C GLN A 241 14.85 10.65 -8.41
N HIS A 242 14.25 11.76 -8.84
CA HIS A 242 14.71 13.09 -8.43
C HIS A 242 13.61 14.03 -7.93
N GLY A 243 12.33 13.70 -8.16
CA GLY A 243 11.20 14.62 -8.01
C GLY A 243 11.34 15.82 -8.96
N VAL A 244 10.31 16.17 -9.67
CA VAL A 244 10.29 17.35 -10.55
C VAL A 244 9.16 18.28 -10.14
N PRO A 245 9.32 19.04 -9.02
CA PRO A 245 8.23 19.86 -8.47
C PRO A 245 7.67 20.89 -9.44
N LYS A 246 8.51 21.40 -10.37
CA LYS A 246 8.08 22.32 -11.43
C LYS A 246 7.08 21.63 -12.38
N PHE A 247 7.35 20.36 -12.76
CA PHE A 247 6.44 19.58 -13.61
C PHE A 247 5.12 19.27 -12.90
N GLU A 248 5.19 18.89 -11.63
CA GLU A 248 3.98 18.63 -10.84
C GLU A 248 3.06 19.84 -10.75
N ARG A 249 3.62 21.06 -10.64
CA ARG A 249 2.86 22.30 -10.62
C ARG A 249 2.21 22.66 -11.96
N LEU A 250 2.77 22.20 -13.07
CA LEU A 250 2.15 22.39 -14.39
C LEU A 250 0.90 21.55 -14.60
N ILE A 251 0.80 20.42 -13.92
CA ILE A 251 -0.30 19.45 -14.11
C ILE A 251 -1.31 19.44 -12.98
N LYS A 252 -0.98 20.09 -11.85
CA LYS A 252 -1.86 20.12 -10.66
C LYS A 252 -1.80 21.47 -9.96
N THR A 253 -2.94 21.90 -9.46
CA THR A 253 -3.01 23.02 -8.52
C THR A 253 -2.44 22.64 -7.15
N ALA A 254 -2.18 23.63 -6.29
CA ALA A 254 -1.67 23.41 -4.93
C ALA A 254 -2.59 22.53 -4.08
N ASP A 255 -3.90 22.54 -4.33
CA ASP A 255 -4.90 21.66 -3.70
C ASP A 255 -5.03 20.28 -4.38
N GLY A 256 -4.15 19.99 -5.35
CA GLY A 256 -4.07 18.67 -6.00
C GLY A 256 -5.07 18.42 -7.13
N LYS A 257 -5.83 19.44 -7.54
CA LYS A 257 -6.72 19.31 -8.71
C LYS A 257 -5.93 19.32 -10.00
N GLU A 258 -6.36 18.48 -10.95
CA GLU A 258 -5.82 18.46 -12.29
C GLU A 258 -6.17 19.76 -13.03
N VAL A 259 -5.18 20.38 -13.66
CA VAL A 259 -5.36 21.55 -14.53
C VAL A 259 -5.19 21.17 -16.00
N GLY A 260 -5.82 21.94 -16.88
CA GLY A 260 -5.55 21.85 -18.31
C GLY A 260 -4.09 22.15 -18.60
N LEU A 261 -3.50 21.38 -19.53
CA LEU A 261 -2.10 21.57 -19.92
C LEU A 261 -2.00 22.70 -20.95
N ASP A 262 -1.15 23.69 -20.66
CA ASP A 262 -0.68 24.64 -21.65
C ASP A 262 0.54 24.05 -22.38
N GLU A 263 0.37 23.78 -23.67
CA GLU A 263 1.42 23.17 -24.50
C GLU A 263 2.68 24.06 -24.56
N LYS A 264 2.51 25.38 -24.61
CA LYS A 264 3.62 26.34 -24.69
C LYS A 264 4.43 26.33 -23.38
N GLU A 265 3.77 26.37 -22.23
CA GLU A 265 4.41 26.28 -20.92
C GLU A 265 5.16 24.95 -20.77
N LEU A 266 4.55 23.85 -21.21
CA LEU A 266 5.14 22.53 -21.14
C LEU A 266 6.38 22.39 -22.01
N ARG A 267 6.35 22.91 -23.23
CA ARG A 267 7.50 22.95 -24.14
C ARG A 267 8.63 23.82 -23.58
N SER A 268 8.29 24.98 -23.02
CA SER A 268 9.26 25.87 -22.37
C SER A 268 9.94 25.20 -21.19
N PHE A 269 9.14 24.56 -20.35
CA PHE A 269 9.63 23.79 -19.21
C PHE A 269 10.60 22.67 -19.63
N LEU A 270 10.24 21.84 -20.62
CA LEU A 270 11.11 20.76 -21.09
C LEU A 270 12.42 21.28 -21.69
N LYS A 271 12.37 22.40 -22.42
CA LYS A 271 13.58 23.04 -22.96
C LYS A 271 14.51 23.50 -21.84
N GLU A 272 13.98 24.21 -20.87
CA GLU A 272 14.72 24.69 -19.69
C GLU A 272 15.31 23.51 -18.89
N PHE A 273 14.48 22.51 -18.58
CA PHE A 273 14.92 21.32 -17.85
C PHE A 273 16.08 20.59 -18.55
N ASN A 274 16.00 20.42 -19.87
CA ASN A 274 17.04 19.76 -20.66
C ASN A 274 18.32 20.59 -20.81
N LEU A 275 18.26 21.91 -20.61
CA LEU A 275 19.43 22.78 -20.56
C LEU A 275 20.13 22.77 -19.20
N GLU A 276 19.35 22.68 -18.14
CA GLU A 276 19.87 22.66 -16.75
C GLU A 276 20.46 21.30 -16.34
N ASN A 277 20.05 20.21 -16.98
CA ASN A 277 20.46 18.85 -16.62
C ASN A 277 21.40 18.25 -17.68
N ALA A 278 22.60 17.87 -17.26
CA ALA A 278 23.64 17.30 -18.12
C ALA A 278 23.42 15.82 -18.51
N GLY A 279 22.31 15.23 -18.08
CA GLY A 279 21.95 13.84 -18.34
C GLY A 279 21.23 13.62 -19.69
N PRO A 280 20.67 12.43 -19.92
CA PRO A 280 19.83 12.15 -21.08
C PRO A 280 18.67 13.15 -21.16
N LYS A 281 18.31 13.55 -22.38
CA LYS A 281 17.19 14.48 -22.59
C LYS A 281 15.91 13.91 -22.02
N ALA A 282 15.20 14.70 -21.24
CA ALA A 282 13.85 14.40 -20.78
C ALA A 282 12.86 14.56 -21.94
N ILE A 283 11.98 13.60 -22.07
CA ILE A 283 10.83 13.64 -22.97
C ILE A 283 9.55 13.36 -22.18
N LEU A 284 8.42 13.75 -22.76
CA LEU A 284 7.11 13.40 -22.22
C LEU A 284 6.59 12.12 -22.87
N SER A 285 6.17 11.18 -22.05
CA SER A 285 5.48 9.96 -22.47
C SER A 285 4.09 9.94 -21.85
N GLY A 286 3.06 9.73 -22.67
CA GLY A 286 1.69 9.52 -22.21
C GLY A 286 1.40 8.05 -21.99
N ARG A 287 0.79 7.70 -20.84
CA ARG A 287 0.24 6.37 -20.60
C ARG A 287 -1.24 6.45 -20.36
N LEU A 288 -2.01 5.63 -21.07
CA LEU A 288 -3.43 5.52 -20.86
C LEU A 288 -3.70 4.65 -19.63
N GLU A 289 -4.43 5.21 -18.69
CA GLU A 289 -4.72 4.59 -17.39
C GLU A 289 -6.20 4.74 -17.05
N VAL A 290 -6.64 3.96 -16.08
CA VAL A 290 -7.97 4.11 -15.48
C VAL A 290 -7.94 5.29 -14.51
N ARG A 291 -8.99 6.09 -14.49
CA ARG A 291 -9.05 7.36 -13.76
C ARG A 291 -8.92 7.22 -12.24
N SER A 292 -9.44 6.16 -11.67
CA SER A 292 -9.43 5.97 -10.21
C SER A 292 -9.02 4.56 -9.80
N GLY A 293 -8.45 4.43 -8.59
CA GLY A 293 -8.10 3.14 -8.02
C GLY A 293 -9.31 2.21 -7.86
N VAL A 294 -10.47 2.74 -7.51
CA VAL A 294 -11.71 1.94 -7.41
C VAL A 294 -12.05 1.30 -8.74
N GLN A 295 -12.02 2.09 -9.84
CA GLN A 295 -12.30 1.57 -11.17
C GLN A 295 -11.24 0.58 -11.68
N ALA A 296 -9.99 0.73 -11.25
CA ALA A 296 -8.92 -0.20 -11.58
C ALA A 296 -9.09 -1.59 -10.94
N HIS A 297 -9.94 -1.70 -9.91
CA HIS A 297 -10.31 -2.95 -9.26
C HIS A 297 -11.70 -3.47 -9.66
N GLN A 298 -12.18 -3.09 -10.83
CA GLN A 298 -13.41 -3.61 -11.45
C GLN A 298 -13.07 -4.48 -12.67
N LEU A 299 -12.09 -5.37 -12.50
CA LEU A 299 -11.60 -6.23 -13.55
C LEU A 299 -12.66 -7.26 -13.96
N SER A 300 -12.75 -7.51 -15.26
CA SER A 300 -13.72 -8.44 -15.88
C SER A 300 -13.01 -9.43 -16.80
N GLU A 301 -13.55 -10.62 -16.95
CA GLU A 301 -13.11 -11.59 -17.96
C GLU A 301 -13.30 -11.04 -19.38
N LYS A 302 -14.34 -10.23 -19.58
CA LYS A 302 -14.64 -9.60 -20.87
C LYS A 302 -13.91 -8.27 -20.94
N SER A 303 -12.97 -8.16 -21.86
CA SER A 303 -12.38 -6.87 -22.21
C SER A 303 -13.39 -6.00 -22.97
N LYS A 304 -13.17 -4.67 -22.94
CA LYS A 304 -13.90 -3.76 -23.83
C LYS A 304 -13.55 -4.07 -25.28
N ALA A 305 -14.54 -4.02 -26.15
CA ALA A 305 -14.30 -4.27 -27.58
C ALA A 305 -13.29 -3.24 -28.13
N ILE A 306 -12.36 -3.69 -28.97
CA ILE A 306 -11.31 -2.83 -29.56
C ILE A 306 -11.91 -1.64 -30.31
N LYS A 307 -13.06 -1.80 -30.96
CA LYS A 307 -13.77 -0.71 -31.65
C LYS A 307 -14.15 0.45 -30.75
N ASP A 308 -14.10 0.28 -29.44
CA ASP A 308 -14.43 1.28 -28.45
C ASP A 308 -13.17 1.93 -27.82
N CYS A 309 -12.00 1.53 -28.27
CA CYS A 309 -10.72 2.16 -27.96
C CYS A 309 -10.33 3.15 -29.05
#